data_ba898d9cd8d1d63e6b3be33c620966b5
#
_entry.id   ba898d9cd8d1d63e6b3be33c620966b5
#
_cell.length_a   1.000
_cell.length_b   1.000
_cell.length_c   1.000
_cell.angle_alpha   90.00
_cell.angle_beta   90.00
_cell.angle_gamma   90.00
#
_symmetry.space_group_name_H-M   'P 1'
#
loop_
_entity.id
_entity.type
_entity.pdbx_description
1 polymer ?
#
loop_
_entity_poly.entity_id
_entity_poly.type
_entity_poly.pdbx_seq_one_letter_code
_entity_poly.pdbx_strand_id
1 'polypeptide(L)'
;MNNTIQYKGYVGSVEFSEEDGIFYGKVMGIRSLISYEGESAKELLDDFHGAIDDYLETCKAEGKEPEVAFKGSFNIRLSPDLHKKLFIYTTAHQMSMNKYIEDTLKDVHLYLYLSCVIASSF
;
A
#
# COMPACT_ATOMS: atom_id res chain seq x y z
N MET A 1 -7.59 14.39 0.69
CA MET A 1 -6.15 14.74 0.74
C MET A 1 -5.32 13.47 0.71
N ASN A 2 -4.31 13.42 -0.13
CA ASN A 2 -3.47 12.22 -0.26
C ASN A 2 -2.28 12.33 0.69
N ASN A 3 -2.23 11.45 1.69
CA ASN A 3 -1.14 11.39 2.67
C ASN A 3 -0.11 10.32 2.32
N THR A 4 -0.07 9.90 1.05
CA THR A 4 0.84 8.87 0.60
C THR A 4 1.65 9.33 -0.60
N ILE A 5 2.86 8.79 -0.71
CA ILE A 5 3.76 9.01 -1.85
C ILE A 5 4.21 7.65 -2.34
N GLN A 6 4.59 7.59 -3.62
CA GLN A 6 4.96 6.32 -4.24
C GLN A 6 6.25 6.43 -5.02
N TYR A 7 7.05 5.36 -5.00
CA TYR A 7 8.28 5.27 -5.76
C TYR A 7 8.65 3.81 -5.95
N LYS A 8 8.89 3.39 -7.19
CA LYS A 8 9.30 2.01 -7.53
C LYS A 8 8.41 0.93 -6.91
N GLY A 9 7.10 1.17 -6.86
CA GLY A 9 6.14 0.24 -6.30
C GLY A 9 6.01 0.29 -4.77
N TYR A 10 6.81 1.10 -4.09
CA TYR A 10 6.70 1.30 -2.65
C TYR A 10 5.83 2.50 -2.33
N VAL A 11 5.03 2.36 -1.29
CA VAL A 11 4.12 3.41 -0.83
C VAL A 11 4.61 3.89 0.53
N GLY A 12 4.77 5.19 0.67
CA GLY A 12 5.19 5.80 1.92
C GLY A 12 4.14 6.74 2.48
N SER A 13 4.17 6.92 3.80
CA SER A 13 3.32 7.89 4.49
C SER A 13 3.95 9.28 4.46
N VAL A 14 3.11 10.29 4.65
CA VAL A 14 3.54 11.69 4.82
C VAL A 14 2.87 12.23 6.07
N GLU A 15 3.69 12.63 7.04
CA GLU A 15 3.24 13.22 8.29
C GLU A 15 4.03 14.49 8.55
N PHE A 16 3.47 15.38 9.35
CA PHE A 16 4.11 16.65 9.70
C PHE A 16 4.24 16.75 11.22
N SER A 17 5.45 17.09 11.68
CA SER A 17 5.72 17.38 13.08
C SER A 17 5.76 18.88 13.27
N GLU A 18 4.77 19.43 13.94
CA GLU A 18 4.72 20.85 14.25
C GLU A 18 5.87 21.23 15.20
N GLU A 19 6.16 20.35 16.16
CA GLU A 19 7.21 20.59 17.14
C GLU A 19 8.59 20.71 16.49
N ASP A 20 8.91 19.79 15.57
CA ASP A 20 10.22 19.75 14.92
C ASP A 20 10.25 20.53 13.60
N GLY A 21 9.08 20.93 13.09
CA GLY A 21 8.99 21.66 11.84
C GLY A 21 9.43 20.85 10.63
N ILE A 22 9.23 19.55 10.65
CA ILE A 22 9.65 18.67 9.56
C ILE A 22 8.49 17.82 9.05
N PHE A 23 8.59 17.42 7.80
CA PHE A 23 7.80 16.33 7.25
C PHE A 23 8.56 15.03 7.44
N TYR A 24 7.85 13.94 7.70
CA TYR A 24 8.47 12.65 7.88
C TYR A 24 7.50 11.54 7.47
N GLY A 25 8.02 10.34 7.34
CA GLY A 25 7.19 9.18 7.02
C GLY A 25 7.98 7.89 6.99
N LYS A 26 7.30 6.84 6.64
CA LYS A 26 7.91 5.52 6.50
C LYS A 26 7.24 4.76 5.38
N VAL A 27 7.97 3.81 4.80
CA VAL A 27 7.41 2.91 3.79
C VAL A 27 6.46 1.94 4.48
N MET A 28 5.28 1.77 3.89
CA MET A 28 4.20 0.94 4.43
C MET A 28 4.14 -0.42 3.73
N GLY A 29 3.60 -1.41 4.43
CA GLY A 29 3.35 -2.72 3.84
C GLY A 29 4.56 -3.65 3.75
N ILE A 30 5.67 -3.29 4.39
CA ILE A 30 6.87 -4.14 4.48
C ILE A 30 7.32 -4.25 5.93
N ARG A 31 8.17 -5.24 6.22
CA ARG A 31 8.71 -5.45 7.56
C ARG A 31 9.89 -4.56 7.87
N SER A 32 10.71 -4.28 6.87
CA SER A 32 11.87 -3.43 7.03
C SER A 32 11.44 -2.01 7.37
N LEU A 33 12.18 -1.36 8.27
CA LEU A 33 11.92 0.04 8.60
C LEU A 33 12.70 0.92 7.62
N ILE A 34 11.98 1.57 6.73
CA ILE A 34 12.53 2.56 5.82
C ILE A 34 11.84 3.87 6.12
N SER A 35 12.56 4.80 6.74
CA SER A 35 12.03 6.10 7.12
C SER A 35 12.78 7.22 6.41
N TYR A 36 12.14 8.38 6.35
CA TYR A 36 12.68 9.54 5.64
C TYR A 36 12.07 10.81 6.22
N GLU A 37 12.75 11.93 6.02
CA GLU A 37 12.29 13.21 6.52
C GLU A 37 12.81 14.36 5.65
N GLY A 38 12.26 15.55 5.84
CA GLY A 38 12.70 16.76 5.17
C GLY A 38 12.00 17.98 5.70
N GLU A 39 12.62 19.13 5.57
CA GLU A 39 12.04 20.40 5.99
C GLU A 39 11.09 21.01 4.96
N SER A 40 11.07 20.44 3.75
CA SER A 40 10.17 20.84 2.68
C SER A 40 9.63 19.61 1.98
N ALA A 41 8.59 19.80 1.18
CA ALA A 41 8.04 18.70 0.39
C ALA A 41 9.08 18.10 -0.55
N LYS A 42 9.89 18.95 -1.18
CA LYS A 42 10.94 18.49 -2.08
C LYS A 42 12.00 17.67 -1.34
N GLU A 43 12.46 18.14 -0.19
CA GLU A 43 13.43 17.41 0.60
C GLU A 43 12.88 16.07 1.08
N LEU A 44 11.62 16.03 1.49
CA LEU A 44 10.96 14.78 1.89
C LEU A 44 10.96 13.78 0.75
N LEU A 45 10.57 14.21 -0.45
CA LEU A 45 10.52 13.34 -1.63
C LEU A 45 11.90 12.85 -2.03
N ASP A 46 12.89 13.72 -2.01
CA ASP A 46 14.28 13.35 -2.32
C ASP A 46 14.79 12.30 -1.33
N ASP A 47 14.52 12.51 -0.04
CA ASP A 47 14.93 11.57 1.01
C ASP A 47 14.19 10.24 0.89
N PHE A 48 12.90 10.29 0.57
CA PHE A 48 12.09 9.08 0.32
C PHE A 48 12.67 8.26 -0.83
N HIS A 49 12.96 8.89 -1.97
CA HIS A 49 13.54 8.22 -3.12
C HIS A 49 14.91 7.64 -2.78
N GLY A 50 15.75 8.41 -2.10
CA GLY A 50 17.07 7.96 -1.69
C GLY A 50 17.03 6.78 -0.74
N ALA A 51 16.11 6.80 0.21
CA ALA A 51 15.96 5.71 1.18
C ALA A 51 15.55 4.41 0.51
N ILE A 52 14.65 4.47 -0.47
CA ILE A 52 14.24 3.28 -1.23
C ILE A 52 15.39 2.78 -2.11
N ASP A 53 16.07 3.68 -2.80
CA ASP A 53 17.21 3.29 -3.64
C ASP A 53 18.30 2.63 -2.80
N ASP A 54 18.60 3.16 -1.63
CA ASP A 54 19.57 2.59 -0.69
C ASP A 54 19.14 1.19 -0.23
N TYR A 55 17.86 1.03 0.09
CA TYR A 55 17.31 -0.27 0.49
C TYR A 55 17.49 -1.31 -0.62
N LEU A 56 17.11 -0.94 -1.84
CA LEU A 56 17.22 -1.86 -2.98
C LEU A 56 18.68 -2.22 -3.29
N GLU A 57 19.58 -1.25 -3.19
CA GLU A 57 21.01 -1.47 -3.39
C GLU A 57 21.60 -2.38 -2.30
N THR A 58 21.20 -2.16 -1.05
CA THR A 58 21.63 -3.00 0.07
C THR A 58 21.16 -4.43 -0.11
N CYS A 59 19.90 -4.64 -0.52
CA CYS A 59 19.39 -5.97 -0.79
C CYS A 59 20.19 -6.67 -1.88
N LYS A 60 20.52 -5.96 -2.95
CA LYS A 60 21.32 -6.48 -4.05
C LYS A 60 22.72 -6.87 -3.58
N ALA A 61 23.36 -6.02 -2.79
CA ALA A 61 24.70 -6.27 -2.27
C ALA A 61 24.74 -7.48 -1.33
N GLU A 62 23.67 -7.70 -0.56
CA GLU A 62 23.57 -8.81 0.38
C GLU A 62 23.00 -10.08 -0.23
N GLY A 63 22.62 -10.05 -1.50
CA GLY A 63 22.00 -11.20 -2.18
C GLY A 63 20.60 -11.53 -1.69
N LYS A 64 19.89 -10.55 -1.14
CA LYS A 64 18.52 -10.70 -0.64
C LYS A 64 17.51 -10.17 -1.64
N GLU A 65 16.37 -10.85 -1.75
CA GLU A 65 15.26 -10.31 -2.52
C GLU A 65 14.61 -9.16 -1.75
N PRO A 66 14.38 -8.00 -2.38
CA PRO A 66 13.66 -6.93 -1.72
C PRO A 66 12.23 -7.34 -1.37
N GLU A 67 11.72 -6.85 -0.26
CA GLU A 67 10.32 -7.07 0.10
C GLU A 67 9.42 -6.40 -0.93
N VAL A 68 8.34 -7.08 -1.27
CA VAL A 68 7.32 -6.55 -2.17
C VAL A 68 6.10 -6.21 -1.34
N ALA A 69 5.74 -4.92 -1.31
CA ALA A 69 4.51 -4.49 -0.67
C ALA A 69 3.32 -4.85 -1.56
N PHE A 70 2.19 -5.14 -0.94
CA PHE A 70 0.92 -5.35 -1.65
C PHE A 70 0.99 -6.50 -2.68
N LYS A 71 1.31 -7.68 -2.17
CA LYS A 71 1.45 -8.90 -3.00
C LYS A 71 0.11 -9.43 -3.54
N GLY A 72 -0.99 -8.82 -3.18
CA GLY A 72 -2.32 -9.30 -3.56
C GLY A 72 -2.90 -10.30 -2.56
N SER A 73 -2.25 -10.52 -1.42
CA SER A 73 -2.71 -11.45 -0.42
C SER A 73 -2.69 -10.81 0.95
N PHE A 74 -3.80 -10.87 1.68
CA PHE A 74 -3.89 -10.37 3.05
C PHE A 74 -5.08 -11.02 3.76
N ASN A 75 -5.10 -10.94 5.08
CA ASN A 75 -6.14 -11.54 5.89
C ASN A 75 -7.24 -10.53 6.19
N ILE A 76 -8.48 -10.96 6.03
CA ILE A 76 -9.66 -10.17 6.39
C ILE A 76 -10.36 -10.86 7.55
N ARG A 77 -10.81 -10.07 8.53
CA ARG A 77 -11.66 -10.58 9.60
C ARG A 77 -13.08 -10.05 9.41
N LEU A 78 -14.02 -10.98 9.35
CA LEU A 78 -15.43 -10.70 9.21
C LEU A 78 -16.16 -11.20 10.44
N SER A 79 -17.39 -10.70 10.68
CA SER A 79 -18.23 -11.31 11.70
C SER A 79 -18.53 -12.76 11.30
N PRO A 80 -18.67 -13.68 12.29
CA PRO A 80 -18.98 -15.07 11.95
C PRO A 80 -20.24 -15.23 11.10
N ASP A 81 -21.24 -14.40 11.34
CA ASP A 81 -22.49 -14.44 10.57
C ASP A 81 -22.27 -14.07 9.11
N LEU A 82 -21.52 -13.01 8.85
CA LEU A 82 -21.18 -12.58 7.48
C LEU A 82 -20.33 -13.62 6.77
N HIS A 83 -19.35 -14.19 7.46
CA HIS A 83 -18.50 -15.25 6.90
C HIS A 83 -19.35 -16.45 6.47
N LYS A 84 -20.28 -16.88 7.32
CA LYS A 84 -21.20 -17.98 7.00
C LYS A 84 -22.07 -17.67 5.79
N LYS A 85 -22.66 -16.48 5.74
CA LYS A 85 -23.49 -16.06 4.62
C LYS A 85 -22.70 -16.00 3.32
N LEU A 86 -21.49 -15.50 3.38
CA LEU A 86 -20.59 -15.43 2.23
C LEU A 86 -20.28 -16.83 1.70
N PHE A 87 -19.96 -17.76 2.60
CA PHE A 87 -19.67 -19.15 2.23
C PHE A 87 -20.87 -19.81 1.55
N ILE A 88 -22.06 -19.65 2.14
CA ILE A 88 -23.30 -20.24 1.59
C ILE A 88 -23.58 -19.66 0.21
N TYR A 89 -23.50 -18.36 0.05
CA TYR A 89 -23.77 -17.70 -1.22
C TYR A 89 -22.80 -18.16 -2.32
N THR A 90 -21.52 -18.14 -2.04
CA THR A 90 -20.49 -18.49 -3.03
C THR A 90 -20.55 -19.97 -3.40
N THR A 91 -20.84 -20.85 -2.43
CA THR A 91 -21.02 -22.27 -2.69
C THR A 91 -22.24 -22.53 -3.59
N ALA A 92 -23.37 -21.85 -3.31
CA ALA A 92 -24.57 -21.99 -4.10
C ALA A 92 -24.39 -21.52 -5.55
N HIS A 93 -23.52 -20.54 -5.76
CA HIS A 93 -23.22 -20.00 -7.09
C HIS A 93 -21.98 -20.62 -7.72
N GLN A 94 -21.43 -21.65 -7.14
CA GLN A 94 -20.27 -22.40 -7.66
C GLN A 94 -19.07 -21.49 -7.96
N MET A 95 -18.79 -20.57 -7.05
CA MET A 95 -17.67 -19.64 -7.19
C MET A 95 -16.85 -19.61 -5.90
N SER A 96 -15.58 -19.18 -5.97
CA SER A 96 -14.75 -19.03 -4.79
C SER A 96 -15.11 -17.76 -4.04
N MET A 97 -14.92 -17.76 -2.72
CA MET A 97 -15.09 -16.56 -1.90
C MET A 97 -14.15 -15.44 -2.37
N ASN A 98 -12.92 -15.82 -2.73
CA ASN A 98 -11.91 -14.88 -3.19
C ASN A 98 -12.37 -14.14 -4.45
N LYS A 99 -12.85 -14.89 -5.43
CA LYS A 99 -13.33 -14.30 -6.69
C LYS A 99 -14.52 -13.38 -6.44
N TYR A 100 -15.46 -13.81 -5.61
CA TYR A 100 -16.62 -12.99 -5.28
C TYR A 100 -16.23 -11.68 -4.62
N ILE A 101 -15.30 -11.74 -3.66
CA ILE A 101 -14.82 -10.55 -2.96
C ILE A 101 -14.10 -9.62 -3.93
N GLU A 102 -13.22 -10.16 -4.77
CA GLU A 102 -12.49 -9.36 -5.75
C GLU A 102 -13.45 -8.66 -6.73
N ASP A 103 -14.41 -9.41 -7.30
CA ASP A 103 -15.39 -8.85 -8.24
C ASP A 103 -16.25 -7.77 -7.57
N THR A 104 -16.66 -8.01 -6.32
CA THR A 104 -17.46 -7.03 -5.57
C THR A 104 -16.68 -5.73 -5.34
N LEU A 105 -15.41 -5.83 -4.96
CA LEU A 105 -14.57 -4.65 -4.75
C LEU A 105 -14.34 -3.87 -6.04
N LYS A 106 -14.20 -4.56 -7.18
CA LYS A 106 -14.07 -3.91 -8.48
C LYS A 106 -15.31 -3.13 -8.87
N ASP A 107 -16.49 -3.61 -8.45
CA ASP A 107 -17.77 -3.01 -8.81
C ASP A 107 -18.17 -1.82 -7.93
N VAL A 108 -17.42 -1.55 -6.84
CA VAL A 108 -17.73 -0.44 -5.95
C VAL A 108 -16.87 0.79 -6.25
N HIS A 109 -17.24 1.93 -5.66
CA HIS A 109 -16.57 3.21 -5.87
C HIS A 109 -15.08 3.20 -5.60
N LEU A 110 -14.59 2.35 -4.70
CA LEU A 110 -13.17 2.26 -4.36
C LEU A 110 -12.32 2.01 -5.60
N TYR A 111 -12.67 0.99 -6.39
CA TYR A 111 -11.91 0.64 -7.59
C TYR A 111 -11.98 1.75 -8.64
N LEU A 112 -13.17 2.29 -8.87
CA LEU A 112 -13.37 3.38 -9.82
C LEU A 112 -12.56 4.62 -9.41
N TYR A 113 -12.57 4.94 -8.12
CA TYR A 113 -11.80 6.07 -7.58
C TYR A 113 -10.31 5.87 -7.83
N LEU A 114 -9.77 4.70 -7.51
CA LEU A 114 -8.35 4.41 -7.70
C LEU A 114 -7.95 4.44 -9.17
N SER A 115 -8.80 3.93 -10.06
CA SER A 115 -8.55 3.99 -11.49
C SER A 115 -8.49 5.43 -11.99
N CYS A 116 -9.40 6.29 -11.55
CA CYS A 116 -9.40 7.70 -11.91
C CYS A 116 -8.15 8.42 -11.40
N VAL A 117 -7.72 8.15 -10.17
CA VAL A 117 -6.52 8.75 -9.58
C VAL A 117 -5.28 8.35 -10.39
N ILE A 118 -5.15 7.07 -10.73
CA ILE A 118 -4.03 6.57 -11.53
C ILE A 118 -4.06 7.20 -12.93
N ALA A 119 -5.21 7.24 -13.57
CA ALA A 119 -5.35 7.83 -14.91
C ALA A 119 -4.98 9.32 -14.91
N SER A 120 -5.33 10.07 -13.87
CA SER A 120 -5.00 11.49 -13.78
C SER A 120 -3.54 11.75 -13.39
N SER A 121 -2.79 10.74 -12.97
CA SER A 121 -1.36 10.84 -12.66
C SER A 121 -0.48 10.70 -13.90
N PHE A 122 -1.07 10.29 -15.00
CA PHE A 122 -0.39 10.19 -16.28
C PHE A 122 -0.80 11.35 -17.17
#